data_43df9cec9f7c5475994467da28885d75
#
_entry.id   43df9cec9f7c5475994467da28885d75
#
_cell.length_a   1.000
_cell.length_b   1.000
_cell.length_c   1.000
_cell.angle_alpha   90.00
_cell.angle_beta   90.00
_cell.angle_gamma   90.00
#
_symmetry.space_group_name_H-M   'P 1'
#
loop_
_entity.id
_entity.type
_entity.pdbx_description
1 polymer ?
#
loop_
_entity_poly.entity_id
_entity_poly.type
_entity_poly.pdbx_seq_one_letter_code
_entity_poly.pdbx_strand_id
1 'polypeptide(L)'
;MKKYRKYIIQMSVYIVAIIIAITAAIVIPKQMELHVNKNLEPTIANIKSEIQSSGSDLDRCKEQINELYGYADEDSISDVLTVYQEETNYRQIKEWISGKESWNNGRVLVGLCKYPTYKDSYELLTKVFDKTKKTKGSSNIDPYKIIYDAAETHCNNANYVDAVALYSILGNYRDTRNKLNKSLQEISNSKNTNES
;
A
#
# COMPACT_ATOMS: atom_id res chain seq x y z
N MET A 1 54.33 -0.13 49.42
CA MET A 1 54.26 0.21 47.95
C MET A 1 53.69 -0.90 47.07
N LYS A 2 54.02 -2.18 47.20
CA LYS A 2 53.49 -3.28 46.35
C LYS A 2 51.97 -3.45 46.40
N LYS A 3 51.30 -3.21 47.52
CA LYS A 3 49.84 -3.40 47.68
C LYS A 3 49.03 -2.37 46.90
N TYR A 4 49.48 -1.10 46.86
CA TYR A 4 48.80 -0.03 46.09
C TYR A 4 48.95 -0.22 44.59
N ARG A 5 50.08 -0.75 44.12
CA ARG A 5 50.27 -1.03 42.68
C ARG A 5 49.31 -2.08 42.15
N LYS A 6 48.95 -3.07 42.93
CA LYS A 6 47.97 -4.10 42.58
C LYS A 6 46.54 -3.50 42.46
N TYR A 7 46.17 -2.59 43.36
CA TYR A 7 44.90 -1.91 43.30
C TYR A 7 44.78 -0.96 42.11
N ILE A 8 45.82 -0.24 41.76
CA ILE A 8 45.86 0.63 40.59
C ILE A 8 45.68 -0.18 39.32
N ILE A 9 46.35 -1.32 39.19
CA ILE A 9 46.22 -2.20 38.02
C ILE A 9 44.79 -2.79 37.93
N GLN A 10 44.22 -3.22 39.04
CA GLN A 10 42.84 -3.70 39.04
C GLN A 10 41.83 -2.61 38.64
N MET A 11 41.94 -1.41 39.19
CA MET A 11 41.08 -0.27 38.84
C MET A 11 41.21 0.12 37.37
N SER A 12 42.43 0.10 36.82
CA SER A 12 42.61 0.42 35.36
C SER A 12 41.97 -0.63 34.48
N VAL A 13 42.00 -1.91 34.83
CA VAL A 13 41.33 -2.99 34.08
C VAL A 13 39.80 -2.80 34.12
N TYR A 14 39.21 -2.45 35.28
CA TYR A 14 37.78 -2.15 35.35
C TYR A 14 37.36 -0.95 34.54
N ILE A 15 38.16 0.13 34.59
CA ILE A 15 37.87 1.34 33.77
C ILE A 15 37.91 0.99 32.29
N VAL A 16 38.91 0.24 31.82
CA VAL A 16 38.99 -0.18 30.41
C VAL A 16 37.80 -1.08 30.03
N ALA A 17 37.41 -2.03 30.89
CA ALA A 17 36.25 -2.88 30.64
C ALA A 17 34.94 -2.08 30.55
N ILE A 18 34.75 -1.07 31.37
CA ILE A 18 33.58 -0.17 31.34
C ILE A 18 33.59 0.66 30.03
N ILE A 19 34.73 1.19 29.62
CA ILE A 19 34.84 1.96 28.38
C ILE A 19 34.49 1.07 27.17
N ILE A 20 35.01 -0.17 27.13
CA ILE A 20 34.68 -1.13 26.06
C ILE A 20 33.19 -1.44 26.04
N ALA A 21 32.56 -1.68 27.21
CA ALA A 21 31.14 -1.96 27.31
C ALA A 21 30.26 -0.78 26.84
N ILE A 22 30.62 0.45 27.22
CA ILE A 22 29.92 1.66 26.79
C ILE A 22 30.09 1.87 25.27
N THR A 23 31.31 1.70 24.78
CA THR A 23 31.59 1.83 23.32
C THR A 23 30.82 0.77 22.53
N ALA A 24 30.79 -0.48 22.97
CA ALA A 24 30.02 -1.54 22.34
C ALA A 24 28.50 -1.24 22.37
N ALA A 25 27.98 -0.73 23.50
CA ALA A 25 26.58 -0.40 23.62
C ALA A 25 26.13 0.78 22.72
N ILE A 26 27.03 1.66 22.34
CA ILE A 26 26.74 2.82 21.48
C ILE A 26 27.02 2.51 20.00
N VAL A 27 28.14 1.85 19.72
CA VAL A 27 28.62 1.65 18.35
C VAL A 27 27.91 0.50 17.64
N ILE A 28 27.60 -0.58 18.35
CA ILE A 28 26.94 -1.76 17.75
C ILE A 28 25.51 -1.42 17.28
N PRO A 29 24.64 -0.80 18.08
CA PRO A 29 23.31 -0.42 17.60
C PRO A 29 23.36 0.53 16.41
N LYS A 30 24.27 1.52 16.46
CA LYS A 30 24.42 2.51 15.38
C LYS A 30 24.94 1.91 14.07
N GLN A 31 25.82 0.91 14.14
CA GLN A 31 26.26 0.15 12.96
C GLN A 31 25.18 -0.79 12.44
N MET A 32 24.39 -1.40 13.32
CA MET A 32 23.23 -2.21 12.92
C MET A 32 22.17 -1.35 12.24
N GLU A 33 21.86 -0.18 12.79
CA GLU A 33 20.92 0.79 12.19
C GLU A 33 21.38 1.28 10.82
N LEU A 34 22.66 1.59 10.64
CA LEU A 34 23.26 1.96 9.35
C LEU A 34 23.24 0.81 8.34
N HIS A 35 23.42 -0.44 8.78
CA HIS A 35 23.41 -1.61 7.90
C HIS A 35 21.99 -2.00 7.48
N VAL A 36 21.04 -1.85 8.38
CA VAL A 36 19.60 -2.04 8.13
C VAL A 36 19.11 -0.99 7.13
N ASN A 37 19.39 0.30 7.35
CA ASN A 37 18.98 1.37 6.44
C ASN A 37 19.55 1.22 5.03
N LYS A 38 20.76 0.72 4.87
CA LYS A 38 21.40 0.55 3.56
C LYS A 38 20.73 -0.55 2.72
N ASN A 39 20.09 -1.53 3.35
CA ASN A 39 19.43 -2.65 2.68
C ASN A 39 17.89 -2.53 2.68
N LEU A 40 17.34 -1.51 3.35
CA LEU A 40 15.90 -1.36 3.52
C LEU A 40 15.18 -1.11 2.19
N GLU A 41 15.63 -0.14 1.39
CA GLU A 41 15.01 0.17 0.09
C GLU A 41 15.00 -1.04 -0.88
N PRO A 42 16.14 -1.76 -1.08
CA PRO A 42 16.13 -2.98 -1.89
C PRO A 42 15.20 -4.07 -1.33
N THR A 43 15.11 -4.21 -0.01
CA THR A 43 14.23 -5.18 0.64
C THR A 43 12.76 -4.85 0.38
N ILE A 44 12.36 -3.59 0.56
CA ILE A 44 11.02 -3.09 0.27
C ILE A 44 10.66 -3.31 -1.20
N ALA A 45 11.57 -2.95 -2.12
CA ALA A 45 11.37 -3.15 -3.55
C ALA A 45 11.19 -4.64 -3.92
N ASN A 46 11.95 -5.52 -3.30
CA ASN A 46 11.82 -6.97 -3.49
C ASN A 46 10.48 -7.50 -3.00
N ILE A 47 10.03 -7.08 -1.79
CA ILE A 47 8.74 -7.49 -1.25
C ILE A 47 7.60 -7.01 -2.17
N LYS A 48 7.62 -5.76 -2.62
CA LYS A 48 6.62 -5.23 -3.57
C LYS A 48 6.61 -6.03 -4.87
N SER A 49 7.78 -6.33 -5.43
CA SER A 49 7.91 -7.14 -6.65
C SER A 49 7.38 -8.55 -6.45
N GLU A 50 7.66 -9.18 -5.31
CA GLU A 50 7.13 -10.50 -4.96
C GLU A 50 5.60 -10.47 -4.83
N ILE A 51 5.02 -9.51 -4.14
CA ILE A 51 3.57 -9.34 -4.01
C ILE A 51 2.90 -9.26 -5.39
N GLN A 52 3.45 -8.47 -6.31
CA GLN A 52 2.89 -8.24 -7.64
C GLN A 52 3.11 -9.39 -8.62
N SER A 53 3.96 -10.35 -8.30
CA SER A 53 4.25 -11.50 -9.17
C SER A 53 3.07 -12.46 -9.23
N SER A 54 2.82 -13.02 -10.42
CA SER A 54 1.78 -14.03 -10.58
C SER A 54 2.16 -15.31 -9.84
N GLY A 55 1.31 -15.77 -8.91
CA GLY A 55 1.54 -16.99 -8.13
C GLY A 55 2.35 -16.80 -6.85
N SER A 56 2.65 -15.54 -6.45
CA SER A 56 3.26 -15.30 -5.14
C SER A 56 2.38 -15.78 -3.99
N ASP A 57 3.03 -16.26 -2.94
CA ASP A 57 2.39 -16.60 -1.67
C ASP A 57 2.17 -15.31 -0.87
N LEU A 58 0.93 -14.83 -0.84
CA LEU A 58 0.57 -13.60 -0.14
C LEU A 58 0.69 -13.73 1.40
N ASP A 59 0.54 -14.93 1.95
CA ASP A 59 0.72 -15.14 3.39
C ASP A 59 2.19 -14.96 3.76
N ARG A 60 3.10 -15.48 2.96
CA ARG A 60 4.53 -15.24 3.11
C ARG A 60 4.90 -13.76 2.95
N CYS A 61 4.34 -13.08 1.95
CA CYS A 61 4.55 -11.64 1.79
C CYS A 61 4.07 -10.85 3.02
N LYS A 62 2.96 -11.25 3.62
CA LYS A 62 2.44 -10.65 4.85
C LYS A 62 3.39 -10.85 6.04
N GLU A 63 4.00 -12.02 6.18
CA GLU A 63 5.03 -12.26 7.19
C GLU A 63 6.24 -11.34 7.00
N GLN A 64 6.73 -11.21 5.76
CA GLN A 64 7.83 -10.29 5.43
C GLN A 64 7.48 -8.82 5.75
N ILE A 65 6.24 -8.39 5.48
CA ILE A 65 5.77 -7.05 5.86
C ILE A 65 5.78 -6.89 7.39
N ASN A 66 5.33 -7.90 8.13
CA ASN A 66 5.35 -7.86 9.59
C ASN A 66 6.77 -7.73 10.15
N GLU A 67 7.76 -8.32 9.51
CA GLU A 67 9.16 -8.15 9.89
C GLU A 67 9.66 -6.71 9.71
N LEU A 68 9.12 -5.95 8.74
CA LEU A 68 9.49 -4.55 8.51
C LEU A 68 9.16 -3.64 9.70
N TYR A 69 8.12 -3.93 10.48
CA TYR A 69 7.72 -3.12 11.64
C TYR A 69 8.81 -2.95 12.70
N GLY A 70 9.83 -3.82 12.69
CA GLY A 70 10.96 -3.74 13.63
C GLY A 70 12.03 -2.71 13.23
N TYR A 71 12.04 -2.24 11.95
CA TYR A 71 13.16 -1.44 11.45
C TYR A 71 12.84 -0.48 10.28
N ALA A 72 11.63 -0.52 9.71
CA ALA A 72 11.21 0.41 8.67
C ALA A 72 10.37 1.56 9.28
N ASP A 73 10.39 2.72 8.62
CA ASP A 73 9.51 3.83 8.96
C ASP A 73 8.06 3.56 8.55
N GLU A 74 7.13 4.32 9.12
CA GLU A 74 5.69 4.16 8.90
C GLU A 74 5.29 4.37 7.43
N ASP A 75 5.94 5.30 6.73
CA ASP A 75 5.63 5.60 5.34
C ASP A 75 6.03 4.44 4.43
N SER A 76 7.22 3.87 4.64
CA SER A 76 7.69 2.70 3.92
C SER A 76 6.80 1.48 4.12
N ILE A 77 6.35 1.24 5.36
CA ILE A 77 5.42 0.15 5.69
C ILE A 77 4.06 0.39 5.02
N SER A 78 3.52 1.60 5.13
CA SER A 78 2.24 1.99 4.53
C SER A 78 2.23 1.78 3.02
N ASP A 79 3.34 2.10 2.35
CA ASP A 79 3.50 1.94 0.91
C ASP A 79 3.48 0.46 0.49
N VAL A 80 4.19 -0.42 1.22
CA VAL A 80 4.15 -1.88 0.98
C VAL A 80 2.77 -2.47 1.28
N LEU A 81 2.13 -2.04 2.38
CA LEU A 81 0.78 -2.48 2.74
C LEU A 81 -0.25 -2.10 1.67
N THR A 82 -0.12 -0.93 1.07
CA THR A 82 -0.98 -0.50 -0.04
C THR A 82 -0.87 -1.48 -1.21
N VAL A 83 0.34 -1.80 -1.66
CA VAL A 83 0.57 -2.77 -2.75
C VAL A 83 0.01 -4.16 -2.39
N TYR A 84 0.17 -4.60 -1.13
CA TYR A 84 -0.38 -5.86 -0.65
C TYR A 84 -1.92 -5.89 -0.68
N GLN A 85 -2.56 -4.80 -0.25
CA GLN A 85 -4.02 -4.68 -0.25
C GLN A 85 -4.59 -4.65 -1.67
N GLU A 86 -3.95 -3.93 -2.58
CA GLU A 86 -4.31 -3.88 -3.99
C GLU A 86 -4.27 -5.28 -4.62
N GLU A 87 -3.16 -6.00 -4.44
CA GLU A 87 -3.00 -7.35 -5.00
C GLU A 87 -3.97 -8.36 -4.39
N THR A 88 -4.16 -8.31 -3.06
CA THR A 88 -5.10 -9.19 -2.36
C THR A 88 -6.53 -8.97 -2.85
N ASN A 89 -6.97 -7.71 -2.94
CA ASN A 89 -8.29 -7.35 -3.45
C ASN A 89 -8.46 -7.80 -4.91
N TYR A 90 -7.46 -7.55 -5.75
CA TYR A 90 -7.47 -7.93 -7.15
C TYR A 90 -7.61 -9.46 -7.34
N ARG A 91 -6.80 -10.27 -6.62
CA ARG A 91 -6.89 -11.73 -6.71
C ARG A 91 -8.24 -12.25 -6.24
N GLN A 92 -8.77 -11.71 -5.16
CA GLN A 92 -10.09 -12.09 -4.66
C GLN A 92 -11.19 -11.81 -5.68
N ILE A 93 -11.12 -10.67 -6.38
CA ILE A 93 -12.08 -10.32 -7.44
C ILE A 93 -11.94 -11.25 -8.64
N LYS A 94 -10.72 -11.56 -9.06
CA LYS A 94 -10.47 -12.51 -10.17
C LYS A 94 -11.02 -13.91 -9.82
N GLU A 95 -10.88 -14.33 -8.58
CA GLU A 95 -11.47 -15.58 -8.09
C GLU A 95 -13.01 -15.55 -8.16
N TRP A 96 -13.65 -14.47 -7.70
CA TRP A 96 -15.10 -14.31 -7.80
C TRP A 96 -15.60 -14.33 -9.26
N ILE A 97 -14.87 -13.69 -10.17
CA ILE A 97 -15.23 -13.63 -11.59
C ILE A 97 -15.05 -15.01 -12.27
N SER A 98 -14.02 -15.76 -11.90
CA SER A 98 -13.71 -17.09 -12.49
C SER A 98 -14.53 -18.22 -11.87
N GLY A 99 -15.13 -18.02 -10.70
CA GLY A 99 -15.94 -19.02 -10.00
C GLY A 99 -17.17 -19.44 -10.81
N LYS A 100 -17.55 -20.71 -10.68
CA LYS A 100 -18.75 -21.29 -11.36
C LYS A 100 -20.07 -20.82 -10.76
N GLU A 101 -20.06 -20.23 -9.59
CA GLU A 101 -21.24 -19.68 -8.94
C GLU A 101 -21.63 -18.34 -9.55
N SER A 102 -22.94 -18.06 -9.60
CA SER A 102 -23.45 -16.76 -10.06
C SER A 102 -22.90 -15.67 -9.15
N TRP A 103 -21.81 -15.05 -9.56
CA TRP A 103 -21.16 -13.98 -8.80
C TRP A 103 -22.06 -12.74 -8.70
N ASN A 104 -22.09 -12.16 -7.51
CA ASN A 104 -22.85 -10.97 -7.24
C ASN A 104 -22.16 -9.75 -7.89
N ASN A 105 -22.74 -9.27 -9.00
CA ASN A 105 -22.22 -8.12 -9.74
C ASN A 105 -21.96 -6.89 -8.83
N GLY A 106 -22.81 -6.65 -7.85
CA GLY A 106 -22.64 -5.53 -6.93
C GLY A 106 -21.38 -5.66 -6.07
N ARG A 107 -21.11 -6.88 -5.56
CA ARG A 107 -19.90 -7.14 -4.76
C ARG A 107 -18.63 -6.97 -5.58
N VAL A 108 -18.63 -7.45 -6.82
CA VAL A 108 -17.50 -7.30 -7.75
C VAL A 108 -17.30 -5.83 -8.11
N LEU A 109 -18.37 -5.07 -8.40
CA LEU A 109 -18.28 -3.63 -8.65
C LEU A 109 -17.65 -2.89 -7.46
N VAL A 110 -18.15 -3.12 -6.24
CA VAL A 110 -17.61 -2.51 -5.02
C VAL A 110 -16.12 -2.86 -4.85
N GLY A 111 -15.75 -4.11 -5.07
CA GLY A 111 -14.34 -4.54 -4.98
C GLY A 111 -13.44 -3.85 -6.01
N LEU A 112 -13.86 -3.77 -7.28
CA LEU A 112 -13.11 -3.12 -8.35
C LEU A 112 -13.01 -1.60 -8.15
N CYS A 113 -14.00 -0.97 -7.55
CA CYS A 113 -13.97 0.45 -7.24
C CYS A 113 -12.97 0.84 -6.13
N LYS A 114 -12.45 -0.11 -5.36
CA LYS A 114 -11.43 0.19 -4.33
C LYS A 114 -10.09 0.60 -4.93
N TYR A 115 -9.68 -0.05 -6.02
CA TYR A 115 -8.41 0.17 -6.69
C TYR A 115 -8.62 0.10 -8.22
N PRO A 116 -9.35 1.09 -8.78
CA PRO A 116 -9.81 1.03 -10.17
C PRO A 116 -8.68 1.14 -11.20
N THR A 117 -7.53 1.67 -10.80
CA THR A 117 -6.35 1.84 -11.65
C THR A 117 -5.34 0.70 -11.53
N TYR A 118 -5.58 -0.27 -10.65
CA TYR A 118 -4.66 -1.39 -10.44
C TYR A 118 -4.79 -2.46 -11.53
N LYS A 119 -3.69 -2.80 -12.21
CA LYS A 119 -3.64 -3.80 -13.30
C LYS A 119 -4.77 -3.59 -14.34
N ASP A 120 -5.56 -4.65 -14.62
CA ASP A 120 -6.70 -4.61 -15.54
C ASP A 120 -8.04 -4.29 -14.83
N SER A 121 -8.01 -3.77 -13.60
CA SER A 121 -9.23 -3.48 -12.80
C SER A 121 -10.18 -2.54 -13.52
N TYR A 122 -9.67 -1.52 -14.22
CA TYR A 122 -10.51 -0.58 -14.97
C TYR A 122 -11.29 -1.26 -16.11
N GLU A 123 -10.64 -2.14 -16.86
CA GLU A 123 -11.30 -2.90 -17.93
C GLU A 123 -12.35 -3.87 -17.38
N LEU A 124 -12.01 -4.56 -16.28
CA LEU A 124 -12.95 -5.46 -15.60
C LEU A 124 -14.15 -4.68 -15.05
N LEU A 125 -13.92 -3.53 -14.44
CA LEU A 125 -14.97 -2.66 -13.90
C LEU A 125 -15.92 -2.21 -15.01
N THR A 126 -15.39 -1.77 -16.16
CA THR A 126 -16.20 -1.36 -17.31
C THR A 126 -17.05 -2.52 -17.84
N LYS A 127 -16.48 -3.72 -17.99
CA LYS A 127 -17.19 -4.92 -18.42
C LYS A 127 -18.31 -5.31 -17.45
N VAL A 128 -18.03 -5.28 -16.15
CA VAL A 128 -19.00 -5.63 -15.10
C VAL A 128 -20.12 -4.58 -15.03
N PHE A 129 -19.77 -3.31 -15.11
CA PHE A 129 -20.73 -2.20 -15.17
C PHE A 129 -21.67 -2.36 -16.37
N ASP A 130 -21.15 -2.60 -17.56
CA ASP A 130 -21.93 -2.79 -18.79
C ASP A 130 -22.87 -4.02 -18.71
N LYS A 131 -22.42 -5.09 -18.08
CA LYS A 131 -23.24 -6.26 -17.83
C LYS A 131 -24.35 -5.97 -16.83
N THR A 132 -24.01 -5.29 -15.72
CA THR A 132 -24.95 -5.01 -14.63
C THR A 132 -26.07 -4.04 -15.06
N LYS A 133 -25.75 -2.99 -15.82
CA LYS A 133 -26.75 -2.05 -16.31
C LYS A 133 -27.75 -2.67 -17.30
N LYS A 134 -27.37 -3.75 -17.99
CA LYS A 134 -28.26 -4.48 -18.92
C LYS A 134 -29.22 -5.44 -18.20
N THR A 135 -28.90 -5.86 -16.99
CA THR A 135 -29.67 -6.82 -16.20
C THR A 135 -30.80 -6.10 -15.45
N LYS A 136 -31.64 -5.36 -16.17
CA LYS A 136 -32.79 -4.67 -15.59
C LYS A 136 -33.77 -5.70 -15.01
N GLY A 137 -33.95 -5.71 -13.70
CA GLY A 137 -35.12 -6.31 -13.03
C GLY A 137 -34.87 -7.42 -12.02
N SER A 138 -33.66 -7.94 -11.81
CA SER A 138 -33.44 -9.02 -10.82
C SER A 138 -32.56 -8.68 -9.62
N SER A 139 -32.00 -7.47 -9.56
CA SER A 139 -31.25 -7.04 -8.38
C SER A 139 -31.51 -5.57 -8.04
N ASN A 140 -31.67 -5.27 -6.74
CA ASN A 140 -31.73 -3.91 -6.20
C ASN A 140 -30.38 -3.16 -6.30
N ILE A 141 -29.53 -3.53 -7.27
CA ILE A 141 -28.19 -2.98 -7.44
C ILE A 141 -28.26 -1.86 -8.46
N ASP A 142 -27.96 -0.64 -8.04
CA ASP A 142 -27.72 0.49 -8.92
C ASP A 142 -26.21 0.65 -9.19
N PRO A 143 -25.72 0.19 -10.36
CA PRO A 143 -24.29 0.24 -10.66
C PRO A 143 -23.78 1.67 -10.83
N TYR A 144 -24.62 2.60 -11.27
CA TYR A 144 -24.25 4.02 -11.37
C TYR A 144 -24.01 4.63 -9.98
N LYS A 145 -24.91 4.32 -9.03
CA LYS A 145 -24.76 4.81 -7.66
C LYS A 145 -23.50 4.24 -6.99
N ILE A 146 -23.22 2.95 -7.14
CA ILE A 146 -22.03 2.29 -6.57
C ILE A 146 -20.75 2.99 -7.05
N ILE A 147 -20.60 3.18 -8.35
CA ILE A 147 -19.38 3.79 -8.92
C ILE A 147 -19.29 5.28 -8.54
N TYR A 148 -20.43 6.00 -8.53
CA TYR A 148 -20.45 7.41 -8.14
C TYR A 148 -20.04 7.60 -6.68
N ASP A 149 -20.62 6.83 -5.74
CA ASP A 149 -20.29 6.92 -4.33
C ASP A 149 -18.82 6.56 -4.05
N ALA A 150 -18.28 5.58 -4.78
CA ALA A 150 -16.85 5.24 -4.70
C ALA A 150 -15.96 6.38 -5.22
N ALA A 151 -16.31 7.00 -6.34
CA ALA A 151 -15.59 8.15 -6.89
C ALA A 151 -15.58 9.34 -5.92
N GLU A 152 -16.70 9.63 -5.26
CA GLU A 152 -16.76 10.65 -4.20
C GLU A 152 -15.84 10.29 -3.02
N THR A 153 -15.79 9.02 -2.64
CA THR A 153 -14.91 8.56 -1.56
C THR A 153 -13.44 8.77 -1.93
N HIS A 154 -13.03 8.43 -3.15
CA HIS A 154 -11.67 8.69 -3.63
C HIS A 154 -11.34 10.19 -3.68
N CYS A 155 -12.27 11.03 -4.16
CA CYS A 155 -12.11 12.49 -4.11
C CYS A 155 -11.90 13.03 -2.71
N ASN A 156 -12.71 12.57 -1.75
CA ASN A 156 -12.61 13.02 -0.36
C ASN A 156 -11.30 12.61 0.31
N ASN A 157 -10.69 11.52 -0.17
CA ASN A 157 -9.39 11.03 0.27
C ASN A 157 -8.21 11.58 -0.57
N ALA A 158 -8.46 12.56 -1.44
CA ALA A 158 -7.49 13.13 -2.37
C ALA A 158 -6.89 12.13 -3.40
N ASN A 159 -7.49 10.95 -3.57
CA ASN A 159 -7.11 9.95 -4.57
C ASN A 159 -7.72 10.30 -5.93
N TYR A 160 -7.32 11.45 -6.49
CA TYR A 160 -7.96 12.01 -7.67
C TYR A 160 -7.78 11.17 -8.95
N VAL A 161 -6.71 10.38 -9.07
CA VAL A 161 -6.48 9.48 -10.22
C VAL A 161 -7.55 8.40 -10.28
N ASP A 162 -7.83 7.76 -9.14
CA ASP A 162 -8.88 6.76 -9.01
C ASP A 162 -10.28 7.35 -9.20
N ALA A 163 -10.51 8.55 -8.65
CA ALA A 163 -11.76 9.27 -8.85
C ALA A 163 -12.02 9.57 -10.33
N VAL A 164 -11.00 10.04 -11.06
CA VAL A 164 -11.08 10.28 -12.52
C VAL A 164 -11.41 9.00 -13.29
N ALA A 165 -10.76 7.87 -12.95
CA ALA A 165 -11.06 6.58 -13.56
C ALA A 165 -12.53 6.20 -13.38
N LEU A 166 -13.08 6.34 -12.16
CA LEU A 166 -14.46 6.02 -11.86
C LEU A 166 -15.46 6.97 -12.51
N TYR A 167 -15.24 8.29 -12.44
CA TYR A 167 -16.12 9.27 -13.11
C TYR A 167 -16.16 9.09 -14.61
N SER A 168 -15.06 8.70 -15.24
CA SER A 168 -15.02 8.50 -16.71
C SER A 168 -15.96 7.39 -17.20
N ILE A 169 -16.23 6.38 -16.36
CA ILE A 169 -17.18 5.28 -16.69
C ILE A 169 -18.63 5.77 -16.64
N LEU A 170 -18.94 6.75 -15.80
CA LEU A 170 -20.31 7.21 -15.55
C LEU A 170 -20.88 8.14 -16.62
N GLY A 171 -20.02 8.76 -17.44
CA GLY A 171 -20.44 9.67 -18.49
C GLY A 171 -21.20 10.89 -17.97
N ASN A 172 -22.50 10.99 -18.30
CA ASN A 172 -23.35 12.14 -17.92
C ASN A 172 -24.24 11.85 -16.69
N TYR A 173 -23.88 10.88 -15.85
CA TYR A 173 -24.65 10.60 -14.65
C TYR A 173 -24.47 11.72 -13.62
N ARG A 174 -25.59 12.31 -13.13
CA ARG A 174 -25.59 13.45 -12.18
C ARG A 174 -24.63 14.57 -12.61
N ASP A 175 -23.79 15.05 -11.69
CA ASP A 175 -22.78 16.11 -11.87
C ASP A 175 -21.39 15.57 -12.20
N THR A 176 -21.30 14.31 -12.65
CA THR A 176 -20.04 13.58 -12.92
C THR A 176 -19.07 14.38 -13.78
N ARG A 177 -19.54 15.07 -14.83
CA ARG A 177 -18.67 15.86 -15.70
C ARG A 177 -17.96 16.99 -14.95
N ASN A 178 -18.67 17.68 -14.06
CA ASN A 178 -18.08 18.75 -13.24
C ASN A 178 -17.06 18.18 -12.24
N LYS A 179 -17.40 17.05 -11.61
CA LYS A 179 -16.52 16.33 -10.68
C LYS A 179 -15.25 15.81 -11.36
N LEU A 180 -15.39 15.23 -12.54
CA LEU A 180 -14.25 14.78 -13.36
C LEU A 180 -13.29 15.93 -13.67
N ASN A 181 -13.83 17.07 -14.16
CA ASN A 181 -13.01 18.24 -14.47
C ASN A 181 -12.29 18.79 -13.24
N LYS A 182 -12.98 18.84 -12.08
CA LYS A 182 -12.37 19.26 -10.82
C LYS A 182 -11.23 18.32 -10.41
N SER A 183 -11.44 17.01 -10.47
CA SER A 183 -10.41 16.03 -10.11
C SER A 183 -9.19 16.11 -11.03
N LEU A 184 -9.39 16.33 -12.32
CA LEU A 184 -8.29 16.57 -13.29
C LEU A 184 -7.50 17.83 -12.95
N GLN A 185 -8.17 18.89 -12.52
CA GLN A 185 -7.53 20.15 -12.10
C GLN A 185 -6.67 19.92 -10.84
N GLU A 186 -7.16 19.17 -9.85
CA GLU A 186 -6.38 18.85 -8.64
C GLU A 186 -5.12 18.04 -8.98
N ILE A 187 -5.21 17.06 -9.90
CA ILE A 187 -4.02 16.33 -10.40
C ILE A 187 -3.00 17.27 -11.04
N SER A 188 -3.48 18.26 -11.84
CA SER A 188 -2.60 19.22 -12.47
C SER A 188 -1.91 20.14 -11.45
N ASN A 189 -2.65 20.60 -10.46
CA ASN A 189 -2.12 21.46 -9.39
C ASN A 189 -1.04 20.75 -8.57
N SER A 190 -1.25 19.47 -8.24
CA SER A 190 -0.29 18.69 -7.45
C SER A 190 1.03 18.45 -8.19
N LYS A 191 1.02 18.33 -9.52
CA LYS A 191 2.25 18.21 -10.32
C LYS A 191 3.07 19.50 -10.32
N ASN A 192 2.41 20.66 -10.45
CA ASN A 192 3.10 21.95 -10.48
C ASN A 192 3.75 22.33 -9.14
N THR A 193 3.22 21.81 -8.02
CA THR A 193 3.78 22.07 -6.67
C THR A 193 5.04 21.24 -6.40
N ASN A 194 5.22 20.12 -7.08
CA ASN A 194 6.38 19.23 -6.91
C ASN A 194 7.57 19.62 -7.82
N GLU A 195 7.37 20.53 -8.78
CA GLU A 195 8.41 21.01 -9.71
C GLU A 195 8.99 22.38 -9.32
N SER A 196 8.53 22.99 -8.23
CA SER A 196 8.98 24.29 -7.70
C SER A 196 9.76 24.11 -6.40
#